data_373ad5e13f67580207cf9fcccc8c1f49
#
_entry.id   373ad5e13f67580207cf9fcccc8c1f49
#
_cell.length_a   1.000
_cell.length_b   1.000
_cell.length_c   1.000
_cell.angle_alpha   90.00
_cell.angle_beta   90.00
_cell.angle_gamma   90.00
#
_symmetry.space_group_name_H-M   'P 1'
#
loop_
_entity.id
_entity.type
_entity.pdbx_description
1 polymer ?
#
loop_
_entity_poly.entity_id
_entity_poly.type
_entity_poly.pdbx_seq_one_letter_code
_entity_poly.pdbx_strand_id
1 'polypeptide(L)'
;YIREVFIPEYAKNFNKELFASDIKFYGKTHFDRNCSNNGLNMHCHLIISRKDQANKKKLSPLTNHKNTKNGVIKGGFNRVNLFQQVEQKFDRLFNYKRQQTESFDYQNIMKNGSISDQLNLNKQSIISSERNNQINKEYTVENRRVVNQENNQATNSFISLFSSNSDSFTKLQEQRPKKKKRNRRL
;
A
#
# COMPACT_ATOMS: atom_id res chain seq x y z
N TYR A 1 11.02 -0.66 14.74
CA TYR A 1 9.98 0.37 14.74
C TYR A 1 9.80 1.05 16.11
N ILE A 2 9.50 0.29 17.20
CA ILE A 2 9.23 0.89 18.52
C ILE A 2 10.41 1.75 18.99
N ARG A 3 11.64 1.22 18.98
CA ARG A 3 12.84 1.92 19.46
C ARG A 3 13.31 3.04 18.53
N GLU A 4 13.14 2.85 17.23
CA GLU A 4 13.71 3.74 16.20
C GLU A 4 12.73 4.83 15.74
N VAL A 5 11.43 4.59 15.88
CA VAL A 5 10.39 5.51 15.43
C VAL A 5 9.51 5.99 16.56
N PHE A 6 8.81 5.06 17.24
CA PHE A 6 7.79 5.44 18.20
C PHE A 6 8.37 6.20 19.42
N ILE A 7 9.41 5.67 20.06
CA ILE A 7 10.00 6.27 21.25
C ILE A 7 10.64 7.65 20.97
N PRO A 8 11.39 7.86 19.88
CA PRO A 8 11.86 9.19 19.51
C PRO A 8 10.74 10.20 19.28
N GLU A 9 9.66 9.81 18.58
CA GLU A 9 8.51 10.71 18.36
C GLU A 9 7.75 11.00 19.66
N TYR A 10 7.64 9.99 20.53
CA TYR A 10 7.06 10.16 21.85
C TYR A 10 7.86 11.18 22.69
N ALA A 11 9.20 11.08 22.69
CA ALA A 11 10.06 12.01 23.39
C ALA A 11 9.93 13.45 22.86
N LYS A 12 10.00 13.62 21.55
CA LYS A 12 9.81 14.89 20.84
C LYS A 12 8.49 15.58 21.19
N ASN A 13 7.45 14.80 21.34
CA ASN A 13 6.09 15.31 21.51
C ASN A 13 5.87 16.01 22.86
N PHE A 14 6.80 15.89 23.81
CA PHE A 14 6.73 16.61 25.08
C PHE A 14 7.18 18.08 25.00
N ASN A 15 7.69 18.52 23.85
CA ASN A 15 8.24 19.87 23.68
C ASN A 15 9.29 20.21 24.77
N LYS A 16 10.09 19.23 25.11
CA LYS A 16 11.23 19.28 26.03
C LYS A 16 12.45 18.77 25.32
N GLU A 17 13.62 19.15 25.77
CA GLU A 17 14.87 18.48 25.38
C GLU A 17 14.91 17.07 26.00
N LEU A 18 14.28 16.14 25.32
CA LEU A 18 14.22 14.73 25.67
C LEU A 18 14.68 13.90 24.49
N PHE A 19 15.58 12.97 24.79
CA PHE A 19 16.05 11.96 23.83
C PHE A 19 15.30 10.64 24.04
N ALA A 20 15.34 9.78 23.05
CA ALA A 20 14.76 8.44 23.16
C ALA A 20 15.35 7.64 24.32
N SER A 21 16.64 7.87 24.65
CA SER A 21 17.34 7.25 25.79
C SER A 21 16.78 7.64 27.17
N ASP A 22 16.11 8.79 27.26
CA ASP A 22 15.50 9.24 28.50
C ASP A 22 14.19 8.56 28.83
N ILE A 23 13.61 7.86 27.85
CA ILE A 23 12.31 7.20 27.97
C ILE A 23 12.46 5.75 28.44
N LYS A 24 11.92 5.44 29.62
CA LYS A 24 11.77 4.07 30.10
C LYS A 24 10.50 3.44 29.53
N PHE A 25 10.64 2.30 28.88
CA PHE A 25 9.48 1.57 28.37
C PHE A 25 9.69 0.08 28.42
N TYR A 26 8.58 -0.65 28.46
CA TYR A 26 8.48 -2.09 28.27
C TYR A 26 7.48 -2.37 27.17
N GLY A 27 7.84 -3.30 26.28
CA GLY A 27 6.97 -3.73 25.20
C GLY A 27 6.88 -5.25 25.13
N LYS A 28 5.67 -5.76 24.89
CA LYS A 28 5.43 -7.17 24.57
C LYS A 28 4.67 -7.27 23.27
N THR A 29 5.27 -7.97 22.31
CA THR A 29 4.62 -8.26 21.02
C THR A 29 3.90 -9.60 21.11
N HIS A 30 2.66 -9.63 20.65
CA HIS A 30 1.85 -10.82 20.51
C HIS A 30 1.73 -11.13 19.02
N PHE A 31 2.10 -12.36 18.65
CA PHE A 31 2.08 -12.82 17.26
C PHE A 31 0.82 -13.62 16.95
N ASP A 32 0.27 -14.29 17.97
CA ASP A 32 -0.92 -15.12 17.84
C ASP A 32 -2.10 -14.52 18.62
N ARG A 33 -3.23 -14.53 17.99
CA ARG A 33 -4.50 -14.25 18.66
C ARG A 33 -5.44 -15.41 18.37
N ASN A 34 -5.61 -16.28 19.37
CA ASN A 34 -6.54 -17.41 19.35
C ASN A 34 -8.02 -16.96 19.45
N CYS A 35 -8.44 -16.00 18.65
CA CYS A 35 -9.84 -15.62 18.58
C CYS A 35 -10.26 -15.65 17.12
N SER A 36 -10.94 -16.74 16.76
CA SER A 36 -11.72 -16.92 15.52
C SER A 36 -11.08 -16.41 14.22
N ASN A 37 -10.63 -17.33 13.42
CA ASN A 37 -10.52 -17.35 11.94
C ASN A 37 -10.11 -16.11 11.14
N ASN A 38 -9.72 -15.01 11.75
CA ASN A 38 -9.28 -13.81 11.06
C ASN A 38 -7.80 -13.59 11.31
N GLY A 39 -7.00 -14.02 10.35
CA GLY A 39 -5.62 -13.65 10.08
C GLY A 39 -4.69 -13.20 11.23
N LEU A 40 -3.43 -13.15 10.98
CA LEU A 40 -2.39 -12.67 11.89
C LEU A 40 -2.73 -11.28 12.46
N ASN A 41 -3.24 -11.23 13.68
CA ASN A 41 -3.45 -9.98 14.40
C ASN A 41 -2.25 -9.70 15.31
N MET A 42 -1.13 -9.39 14.68
CA MET A 42 0.11 -9.05 15.37
C MET A 42 -0.03 -7.65 16.00
N HIS A 43 0.18 -7.55 17.31
CA HIS A 43 0.11 -6.28 18.02
C HIS A 43 1.13 -6.22 19.16
N CYS A 44 1.46 -5.00 19.57
CA CYS A 44 2.39 -4.74 20.65
C CYS A 44 1.71 -3.94 21.77
N HIS A 45 1.82 -4.44 23.00
CA HIS A 45 1.51 -3.68 24.19
C HIS A 45 2.75 -2.92 24.64
N LEU A 46 2.61 -1.61 24.82
CA LEU A 46 3.71 -0.74 25.23
C LEU A 46 3.34 -0.01 26.52
N ILE A 47 4.17 -0.17 27.55
CA ILE A 47 4.07 0.52 28.82
C ILE A 47 5.22 1.51 28.91
N ILE A 48 4.89 2.80 29.07
CA ILE A 48 5.88 3.87 29.16
C ILE A 48 5.84 4.47 30.57
N SER A 49 7.01 4.64 31.17
CA SER A 49 7.14 5.25 32.50
C SER A 49 6.67 6.71 32.48
N ARG A 50 6.05 7.13 33.57
CA ARG A 50 5.69 8.54 33.81
C ARG A 50 6.86 9.41 34.22
N LYS A 51 8.05 8.84 34.37
CA LYS A 51 9.29 9.55 34.73
C LYS A 51 10.38 9.18 33.71
N ASP A 52 11.29 10.11 33.51
CA ASP A 52 12.48 9.89 32.69
C ASP A 52 13.42 8.85 33.33
N GLN A 53 14.50 8.50 32.63
CA GLN A 53 15.48 7.52 33.09
C GLN A 53 16.14 7.96 34.42
N ALA A 54 16.36 9.25 34.59
CA ALA A 54 16.96 9.83 35.81
C ALA A 54 15.94 10.05 36.94
N ASN A 55 14.66 9.76 36.75
CA ASN A 55 13.53 10.03 37.66
C ASN A 55 13.32 11.52 38.01
N LYS A 56 13.90 12.43 37.26
CA LYS A 56 13.85 13.89 37.52
C LYS A 56 12.66 14.57 36.80
N LYS A 57 12.39 14.20 35.55
CA LYS A 57 11.35 14.83 34.73
C LYS A 57 10.07 13.98 34.73
N LYS A 58 8.91 14.63 34.96
CA LYS A 58 7.61 13.97 34.81
C LYS A 58 7.22 13.92 33.34
N LEU A 59 6.88 12.72 32.84
CA LEU A 59 6.57 12.42 31.44
C LEU A 59 5.13 11.92 31.25
N SER A 60 4.22 12.33 32.12
CA SER A 60 2.81 11.95 31.95
C SER A 60 2.18 12.78 30.84
N PRO A 61 1.64 12.15 29.78
CA PRO A 61 0.92 12.85 28.71
C PRO A 61 -0.28 13.66 29.20
N LEU A 62 -0.92 13.21 30.28
CA LEU A 62 -2.07 13.87 30.87
C LEU A 62 -1.70 15.20 31.55
N THR A 63 -0.65 15.17 32.36
CA THR A 63 -0.19 16.38 33.11
C THR A 63 0.61 17.35 32.26
N ASN A 64 1.14 16.91 31.13
CA ASN A 64 1.91 17.72 30.19
C ASN A 64 1.15 17.97 28.87
N HIS A 65 -0.17 17.87 28.90
CA HIS A 65 -0.99 18.06 27.68
C HIS A 65 -0.84 19.47 27.12
N LYS A 66 -0.91 19.60 25.78
CA LYS A 66 -0.77 20.87 25.06
C LYS A 66 -1.68 22.00 25.56
N ASN A 67 -2.84 21.65 26.13
CA ASN A 67 -3.83 22.60 26.63
C ASN A 67 -3.67 22.90 28.12
N THR A 68 -2.65 22.33 28.80
CA THR A 68 -2.43 22.55 30.22
C THR A 68 -1.83 23.95 30.45
N LYS A 69 -2.60 24.83 31.10
CA LYS A 69 -2.19 26.22 31.39
C LYS A 69 -1.22 26.32 32.57
N ASN A 70 -1.32 25.40 33.52
CA ASN A 70 -0.63 25.45 34.84
C ASN A 70 0.52 24.45 34.95
N GLY A 71 0.95 23.83 33.87
CA GLY A 71 2.08 22.89 33.88
C GLY A 71 3.42 23.60 33.73
N VAL A 72 4.49 22.93 34.17
CA VAL A 72 5.88 23.39 34.00
C VAL A 72 6.23 23.61 32.53
N ILE A 73 5.42 23.07 31.63
CA ILE A 73 5.63 23.11 30.18
C ILE A 73 4.36 23.60 29.50
N LYS A 74 4.45 24.77 28.93
CA LYS A 74 3.45 25.31 28.04
C LYS A 74 3.57 24.63 26.67
N GLY A 75 2.42 24.21 26.07
CA GLY A 75 2.40 23.62 24.73
C GLY A 75 2.95 22.19 24.68
N GLY A 76 2.73 21.40 25.72
CA GLY A 76 3.27 20.06 25.87
C GLY A 76 2.63 18.99 24.95
N PHE A 77 2.46 17.80 25.49
CA PHE A 77 2.11 16.59 24.75
C PHE A 77 0.84 16.71 23.90
N ASN A 78 0.95 16.47 22.62
CA ASN A 78 -0.16 16.43 21.66
C ASN A 78 -0.36 14.99 21.13
N ARG A 79 -1.40 14.34 21.63
CA ARG A 79 -1.72 12.95 21.26
C ARG A 79 -2.03 12.78 19.78
N VAL A 80 -2.78 13.70 19.19
CA VAL A 80 -3.15 13.64 17.77
C VAL A 80 -1.89 13.73 16.91
N ASN A 81 -1.04 14.71 17.16
CA ASN A 81 0.22 14.85 16.44
C ASN A 81 1.11 13.61 16.57
N LEU A 82 1.19 13.02 17.78
CA LEU A 82 1.96 11.78 17.95
C LEU A 82 1.48 10.67 17.02
N PHE A 83 0.17 10.41 17.01
CA PHE A 83 -0.37 9.32 16.19
C PHE A 83 -0.18 9.56 14.70
N GLN A 84 -0.40 10.80 14.23
CA GLN A 84 -0.13 11.18 12.84
C GLN A 84 1.33 10.95 12.44
N GLN A 85 2.28 11.44 13.27
CA GLN A 85 3.72 11.30 12.97
C GLN A 85 4.17 9.83 12.99
N VAL A 86 3.69 9.07 13.95
CA VAL A 86 4.03 7.65 14.09
C VAL A 86 3.44 6.83 12.93
N GLU A 87 2.22 7.11 12.51
CA GLU A 87 1.59 6.49 11.35
C GLU A 87 2.37 6.77 10.06
N GLN A 88 2.65 8.05 9.77
CA GLN A 88 3.40 8.42 8.56
C GLN A 88 4.79 7.77 8.51
N LYS A 89 5.46 7.68 9.65
CA LYS A 89 6.78 7.03 9.72
C LYS A 89 6.69 5.51 9.63
N PHE A 90 5.61 4.92 10.10
CA PHE A 90 5.34 3.51 9.89
C PHE A 90 5.18 3.21 8.40
N ASP A 91 4.34 3.95 7.73
CA ASP A 91 4.06 3.78 6.31
C ASP A 91 5.33 3.94 5.46
N ARG A 92 6.17 4.93 5.82
CA ARG A 92 7.46 5.14 5.15
C ARG A 92 8.45 4.00 5.41
N LEU A 93 8.56 3.52 6.66
CA LEU A 93 9.52 2.48 7.03
C LEU A 93 9.21 1.13 6.38
N PHE A 94 7.92 0.79 6.31
CA PHE A 94 7.46 -0.48 5.77
C PHE A 94 6.98 -0.40 4.32
N ASN A 95 7.09 0.78 3.69
CA ASN A 95 6.53 1.06 2.36
C ASN A 95 5.05 0.65 2.26
N TYR A 96 4.31 0.90 3.33
CA TYR A 96 2.92 0.51 3.45
C TYR A 96 2.01 1.53 2.77
N LYS A 97 1.24 1.07 1.79
CA LYS A 97 0.26 1.90 1.07
C LYS A 97 -1.06 1.90 1.82
N ARG A 98 -1.18 2.76 2.81
CA ARG A 98 -2.38 2.90 3.64
C ARG A 98 -3.55 3.42 2.81
N GLN A 99 -4.70 2.78 2.96
CA GLN A 99 -5.95 3.32 2.44
C GLN A 99 -6.41 4.52 3.30
N GLN A 100 -7.09 5.47 2.68
CA GLN A 100 -7.59 6.66 3.39
C GLN A 100 -8.46 6.29 4.61
N THR A 101 -9.29 5.25 4.47
CA THR A 101 -10.18 4.75 5.53
C THR A 101 -9.44 4.15 6.72
N GLU A 102 -8.19 3.70 6.55
CA GLU A 102 -7.34 3.13 7.60
C GLU A 102 -6.53 4.20 8.34
N SER A 103 -6.48 5.43 7.83
CA SER A 103 -5.68 6.49 8.43
C SER A 103 -6.23 6.92 9.77
N PHE A 104 -5.33 7.32 10.67
CA PHE A 104 -5.70 7.85 11.98
C PHE A 104 -6.61 9.07 11.86
N ASP A 105 -6.32 9.97 10.93
CA ASP A 105 -7.12 11.19 10.73
C ASP A 105 -8.55 10.86 10.30
N TYR A 106 -8.71 9.94 9.36
CA TYR A 106 -10.03 9.48 8.93
C TYR A 106 -10.82 8.90 10.11
N GLN A 107 -10.22 7.95 10.83
CA GLN A 107 -10.86 7.29 11.97
C GLN A 107 -11.17 8.25 13.10
N ASN A 108 -10.28 9.21 13.37
CA ASN A 108 -10.48 10.22 14.40
C ASN A 108 -11.62 11.19 14.05
N ILE A 109 -11.72 11.63 12.79
CA ILE A 109 -12.82 12.50 12.33
C ILE A 109 -14.14 11.72 12.31
N MET A 110 -14.15 10.48 11.84
CA MET A 110 -15.37 9.66 11.85
C MET A 110 -15.89 9.40 13.26
N LYS A 111 -15.01 9.31 14.26
CA LYS A 111 -15.39 9.06 15.67
C LYS A 111 -15.71 10.34 16.44
N ASN A 112 -14.95 11.40 16.24
CA ASN A 112 -14.95 12.57 17.13
C ASN A 112 -15.22 13.89 16.37
N GLY A 113 -15.24 13.86 15.04
CA GLY A 113 -15.42 15.05 14.21
C GLY A 113 -16.87 15.51 14.12
N SER A 114 -17.06 16.71 13.63
CA SER A 114 -18.40 17.25 13.33
C SER A 114 -19.04 16.49 12.16
N ILE A 115 -20.36 16.52 12.06
CA ILE A 115 -21.10 15.91 10.94
C ILE A 115 -20.64 16.48 9.60
N SER A 116 -20.32 17.77 9.56
CA SER A 116 -19.80 18.43 8.35
C SER A 116 -18.44 17.86 7.93
N ASP A 117 -17.54 17.60 8.87
CA ASP A 117 -16.22 17.03 8.59
C ASP A 117 -16.33 15.58 8.11
N GLN A 118 -17.20 14.79 8.74
CA GLN A 118 -17.49 13.41 8.33
C GLN A 118 -18.06 13.36 6.91
N LEU A 119 -19.00 14.23 6.56
CA LEU A 119 -19.57 14.32 5.22
C LEU A 119 -18.52 14.76 4.17
N ASN A 120 -17.65 15.68 4.51
CA ASN A 120 -16.58 16.13 3.62
C ASN A 120 -15.58 15.00 3.33
N LEU A 121 -15.19 14.23 4.35
CA LEU A 121 -14.34 13.07 4.17
C LEU A 121 -14.98 11.99 3.31
N ASN A 122 -16.24 11.68 3.53
CA ASN A 122 -16.96 10.71 2.71
C ASN A 122 -17.04 11.16 1.24
N LYS A 123 -17.28 12.44 0.98
CA LYS A 123 -17.24 12.99 -0.40
C LYS A 123 -15.85 12.82 -1.03
N GLN A 124 -14.78 13.12 -0.28
CA GLN A 124 -13.41 12.96 -0.79
C GLN A 124 -13.08 11.50 -1.09
N SER A 125 -13.52 10.56 -0.25
CA SER A 125 -13.30 9.13 -0.47
C SER A 125 -14.03 8.62 -1.72
N ILE A 126 -15.24 9.09 -2.00
CA ILE A 126 -15.98 8.75 -3.22
C ILE A 126 -15.26 9.30 -4.45
N ILE A 127 -14.86 10.56 -4.44
CA ILE A 127 -14.12 11.18 -5.56
C ILE A 127 -12.80 10.46 -5.84
N SER A 128 -12.06 10.08 -4.80
CA SER A 128 -10.80 9.35 -4.97
C SER A 128 -11.01 7.94 -5.54
N SER A 129 -12.07 7.25 -5.12
CA SER A 129 -12.41 5.92 -5.65
C SER A 129 -12.88 5.98 -7.11
N GLU A 130 -13.64 7.00 -7.48
CA GLU A 130 -14.07 7.24 -8.86
C GLU A 130 -12.88 7.55 -9.78
N ARG A 131 -11.93 8.39 -9.35
CA ARG A 131 -10.70 8.66 -10.10
C ARG A 131 -9.86 7.40 -10.31
N ASN A 132 -9.69 6.59 -9.28
CA ASN A 132 -8.95 5.33 -9.39
C ASN A 132 -9.65 4.34 -10.35
N ASN A 133 -10.98 4.30 -10.33
CA ASN A 133 -11.75 3.49 -11.26
C ASN A 133 -11.65 3.98 -12.71
N GLN A 134 -11.58 5.28 -12.94
CA GLN A 134 -11.36 5.87 -14.27
C GLN A 134 -9.95 5.54 -14.78
N ILE A 135 -8.93 5.75 -13.97
CA ILE A 135 -7.54 5.41 -14.31
C ILE A 135 -7.41 3.93 -14.66
N ASN A 136 -7.98 3.03 -13.86
CA ASN A 136 -7.96 1.59 -14.14
C ASN A 136 -8.71 1.22 -15.44
N LYS A 137 -9.79 1.92 -15.79
CA LYS A 137 -10.47 1.73 -17.07
C LYS A 137 -9.61 2.19 -18.25
N GLU A 138 -8.93 3.30 -18.12
CA GLU A 138 -8.02 3.80 -19.16
C GLU A 138 -6.84 2.85 -19.37
N TYR A 139 -6.21 2.34 -18.29
CA TYR A 139 -5.15 1.32 -18.38
C TYR A 139 -5.63 0.03 -19.04
N THR A 140 -6.84 -0.41 -18.74
CA THR A 140 -7.38 -1.64 -19.37
C THR A 140 -7.71 -1.45 -20.85
N VAL A 141 -8.16 -0.27 -21.25
CA VAL A 141 -8.41 0.06 -22.67
C VAL A 141 -7.09 0.15 -23.43
N GLU A 142 -6.09 0.81 -22.85
CA GLU A 142 -4.77 0.96 -23.49
C GLU A 142 -4.06 -0.39 -23.64
N ASN A 143 -4.05 -1.22 -22.61
CA ASN A 143 -3.50 -2.57 -22.69
C ASN A 143 -4.21 -3.43 -23.76
N ARG A 144 -5.55 -3.31 -23.92
CA ARG A 144 -6.27 -3.99 -24.99
C ARG A 144 -5.86 -3.48 -26.38
N ARG A 145 -5.58 -2.18 -26.55
CA ARG A 145 -5.08 -1.62 -27.80
C ARG A 145 -3.70 -2.15 -28.14
N VAL A 146 -2.78 -2.19 -27.18
CA VAL A 146 -1.43 -2.72 -27.36
C VAL A 146 -1.46 -4.18 -27.74
N VAL A 147 -2.20 -5.02 -27.03
CA VAL A 147 -2.34 -6.47 -27.35
C VAL A 147 -2.96 -6.70 -28.73
N ASN A 148 -3.94 -5.90 -29.13
CA ASN A 148 -4.53 -6.00 -30.45
C ASN A 148 -3.57 -5.56 -31.57
N GLN A 149 -2.71 -4.57 -31.33
CA GLN A 149 -1.68 -4.18 -32.27
C GLN A 149 -0.59 -5.25 -32.45
N GLU A 150 -0.15 -5.86 -31.36
CA GLU A 150 0.82 -6.97 -31.40
C GLU A 150 0.24 -8.20 -32.11
N ASN A 151 -1.00 -8.57 -31.84
CA ASN A 151 -1.67 -9.67 -32.52
C ASN A 151 -1.85 -9.39 -34.02
N ASN A 152 -2.18 -8.17 -34.43
CA ASN A 152 -2.32 -7.81 -35.84
C ASN A 152 -0.94 -7.82 -36.55
N GLN A 153 0.15 -7.42 -35.90
CA GLN A 153 1.49 -7.55 -36.47
C GLN A 153 1.93 -9.00 -36.59
N ALA A 154 1.65 -9.83 -35.60
CA ALA A 154 1.93 -11.27 -35.64
C ALA A 154 1.15 -11.97 -36.76
N THR A 155 -0.13 -11.69 -36.93
CA THR A 155 -0.96 -12.27 -37.99
C THR A 155 -0.52 -11.82 -39.37
N ASN A 156 -0.16 -10.57 -39.58
CA ASN A 156 0.35 -10.06 -40.84
C ASN A 156 1.73 -10.67 -41.20
N SER A 157 2.58 -10.85 -40.22
CA SER A 157 3.87 -11.54 -40.37
C SER A 157 3.68 -13.01 -40.76
N PHE A 158 2.71 -13.68 -40.14
CA PHE A 158 2.35 -15.09 -40.45
C PHE A 158 1.80 -15.22 -41.87
N ILE A 159 0.89 -14.34 -42.30
CA ILE A 159 0.32 -14.33 -43.64
C ILE A 159 1.40 -14.09 -44.70
N SER A 160 2.36 -13.20 -44.45
CA SER A 160 3.48 -12.94 -45.37
C SER A 160 4.40 -14.16 -45.54
N LEU A 161 4.62 -14.92 -44.46
CA LEU A 161 5.38 -16.16 -44.49
C LEU A 161 4.68 -17.27 -45.31
N PHE A 162 3.35 -17.36 -45.24
CA PHE A 162 2.59 -18.34 -46.04
C PHE A 162 2.47 -17.95 -47.51
N SER A 163 2.37 -16.66 -47.84
CA SER A 163 2.32 -16.21 -49.23
C SER A 163 3.67 -16.37 -49.96
N SER A 164 4.80 -16.23 -49.26
CA SER A 164 6.12 -16.47 -49.87
C SER A 164 6.44 -17.96 -50.08
N ASN A 165 5.74 -18.88 -49.39
CA ASN A 165 5.92 -20.31 -49.56
C ASN A 165 4.97 -20.97 -50.59
N SER A 166 3.94 -20.24 -51.06
CA SER A 166 3.01 -20.79 -52.09
C SER A 166 3.67 -21.01 -53.44
N ASP A 167 4.62 -20.16 -53.80
CA ASP A 167 5.34 -20.28 -55.09
C ASP A 167 6.32 -21.47 -55.15
N SER A 168 6.83 -21.89 -54.00
CA SER A 168 7.71 -23.08 -53.92
C SER A 168 6.93 -24.40 -53.94
N PHE A 169 5.68 -24.40 -53.49
CA PHE A 169 4.86 -25.60 -53.44
C PHE A 169 4.28 -25.99 -54.84
N THR A 170 3.96 -25.03 -55.68
CA THR A 170 3.52 -25.25 -57.06
C THR A 170 4.62 -25.81 -57.93
N LYS A 171 5.89 -25.41 -57.73
CA LYS A 171 7.05 -25.95 -58.50
C LYS A 171 7.38 -27.41 -58.16
N LEU A 172 7.02 -27.89 -56.95
CA LEU A 172 7.24 -29.29 -56.57
C LEU A 172 6.19 -30.25 -57.09
N GLN A 173 4.98 -29.81 -57.48
CA GLN A 173 3.96 -30.65 -58.10
C GLN A 173 4.20 -30.94 -59.55
N GLU A 174 4.89 -30.10 -60.30
CA GLU A 174 5.23 -30.33 -61.73
C GLU A 174 6.32 -31.40 -61.97
N GLN A 175 7.05 -31.77 -60.91
CA GLN A 175 8.16 -32.75 -61.02
C GLN A 175 7.75 -34.20 -60.62
N ARG A 176 6.50 -34.51 -60.41
CA ARG A 176 6.10 -35.91 -60.14
C ARG A 176 6.05 -36.73 -61.40
N PRO A 177 6.81 -37.83 -61.57
CA PRO A 177 6.81 -38.68 -62.77
C PRO A 177 5.47 -39.38 -62.91
N LYS A 178 4.89 -39.31 -64.12
CA LYS A 178 3.66 -40.00 -64.48
C LYS A 178 3.79 -41.52 -64.30
N LYS A 179 3.02 -42.12 -63.40
CA LYS A 179 2.96 -43.57 -63.23
C LYS A 179 2.51 -44.25 -64.52
N LYS A 180 3.35 -45.12 -65.11
CA LYS A 180 3.03 -46.00 -66.25
C LYS A 180 1.91 -46.95 -65.84
N LYS A 181 0.80 -46.98 -66.63
CA LYS A 181 -0.26 -47.96 -66.49
C LYS A 181 0.29 -49.33 -66.86
N ARG A 182 0.26 -50.29 -65.96
CA ARG A 182 0.52 -51.70 -66.23
C ARG A 182 -0.76 -52.31 -66.87
N ASN A 183 -0.69 -52.65 -68.16
CA ASN A 183 -1.71 -53.47 -68.79
C ASN A 183 -1.63 -54.90 -68.21
N ARG A 184 -2.69 -55.34 -67.54
CA ARG A 184 -2.91 -56.77 -67.28
C ARG A 184 -3.56 -57.35 -68.52
N ARG A 185 -2.88 -58.26 -69.19
CA ARG A 185 -3.49 -59.24 -70.10
C ARG A 185 -3.96 -60.46 -69.29
N LEU A 186 -5.10 -60.98 -69.66
CA LEU A 186 -5.74 -62.17 -69.19
C LEU A 186 -4.84 -63.39 -69.34
#